data_0c55f3b52c1a2d4a9f4a890d81fe83d8
#
_entry.id   0c55f3b52c1a2d4a9f4a890d81fe83d8
#
_cell.length_a   1.000
_cell.length_b   1.000
_cell.length_c   1.000
_cell.angle_alpha   90.00
_cell.angle_beta   90.00
_cell.angle_gamma   90.00
#
_symmetry.space_group_name_H-M   'P 1'
#
loop_
_entity.id
_entity.type
_entity.pdbx_description
1 polymer ?
#
loop_
_entity_poly.entity_id
_entity_poly.type
_entity_poly.pdbx_seq_one_letter_code
_entity_poly.pdbx_strand_id
1 'polypeptide(L)'
;TIIDNPAIKEENKAQFLERCYAQSKRLGSLLNDISMLNRMDDGSQMMEFEEIDVSITIKQIIKETALQLKEKNMKFIDKTPYKIIIHGTASVVYSIFRNLTDNAIAYAGDGTTITLEAHKSGEYRWSFTFSDNGVGVDNKHLPRLFERFYRVDKGRSRKLGGTGLGLAIVKNGVLLHGGTIKAENAPEGGLKFEFSLAK
;
A
#
# COMPACT_ATOMS: atom_id res chain seq x y z
N THR A 1 -4.49 17.84 33.57
CA THR A 1 -4.12 16.90 32.50
C THR A 1 -3.43 15.67 33.08
N ILE A 2 -3.33 14.55 32.33
CA ILE A 2 -2.64 13.31 32.74
C ILE A 2 -1.16 13.56 33.05
N ILE A 3 -0.54 14.53 32.39
CA ILE A 3 0.87 14.88 32.55
C ILE A 3 1.13 15.57 33.89
N ASP A 4 0.19 16.38 34.36
CA ASP A 4 0.33 17.20 35.56
C ASP A 4 -0.27 16.55 36.82
N ASN A 5 -0.82 15.34 36.71
CA ASN A 5 -1.44 14.67 37.87
C ASN A 5 -0.41 13.78 38.58
N PRO A 6 0.04 14.15 39.79
CA PRO A 6 1.05 13.40 40.54
C PRO A 6 0.58 12.03 41.03
N ALA A 7 -0.72 11.77 41.00
CA ALA A 7 -1.29 10.48 41.41
C ALA A 7 -1.23 9.39 40.33
N ILE A 8 -0.84 9.74 39.09
CA ILE A 8 -0.73 8.78 38.00
C ILE A 8 0.66 8.12 38.03
N LYS A 9 0.68 6.80 38.08
CA LYS A 9 1.93 6.02 38.01
C LYS A 9 2.70 6.31 36.73
N GLU A 10 4.02 6.40 36.81
CA GLU A 10 4.91 6.67 35.66
C GLU A 10 4.68 5.70 34.48
N GLU A 11 4.40 4.45 34.78
CA GLU A 11 4.06 3.43 33.76
C GLU A 11 2.83 3.80 32.94
N ASN A 12 1.79 4.35 33.56
CA ASN A 12 0.57 4.82 32.89
C ASN A 12 0.85 6.08 32.05
N LYS A 13 1.73 6.96 32.52
CA LYS A 13 2.17 8.14 31.74
C LYS A 13 2.93 7.73 30.48
N ALA A 14 3.88 6.78 30.61
CA ALA A 14 4.64 6.25 29.49
C ALA A 14 3.71 5.63 28.44
N GLN A 15 2.76 4.77 28.88
CA GLN A 15 1.80 4.14 27.98
C GLN A 15 0.87 5.17 27.29
N PHE A 16 0.48 6.23 27.98
CA PHE A 16 -0.30 7.31 27.40
C PHE A 16 0.50 8.09 26.34
N LEU A 17 1.75 8.44 26.63
CA LEU A 17 2.64 9.13 25.68
C LEU A 17 2.87 8.27 24.42
N GLU A 18 3.08 6.99 24.58
CA GLU A 18 3.23 6.06 23.46
C GLU A 18 1.98 6.02 22.58
N ARG A 19 0.78 5.98 23.19
CA ARG A 19 -0.50 6.07 22.47
C ARG A 19 -0.64 7.40 21.74
N CYS A 20 -0.30 8.53 22.39
CA CYS A 20 -0.32 9.85 21.76
C CYS A 20 0.63 9.92 20.56
N TYR A 21 1.85 9.41 20.70
CA TYR A 21 2.82 9.33 19.62
C TYR A 21 2.31 8.50 18.44
N ALA A 22 1.74 7.33 18.70
CA ALA A 22 1.16 6.47 17.68
C ALA A 22 0.01 7.16 16.94
N GLN A 23 -0.87 7.91 17.65
CA GLN A 23 -1.95 8.67 17.02
C GLN A 23 -1.43 9.86 16.21
N SER A 24 -0.40 10.56 16.68
CA SER A 24 0.25 11.65 15.93
C SER A 24 0.88 11.16 14.64
N LYS A 25 1.59 10.02 14.67
CA LYS A 25 2.13 9.37 13.44
C LYS A 25 1.01 9.01 12.46
N ARG A 26 -0.07 8.44 12.97
CA ARG A 26 -1.22 8.08 12.14
C ARG A 26 -1.87 9.30 11.49
N LEU A 27 -2.01 10.39 12.25
CA LEU A 27 -2.55 11.65 11.70
C LEU A 27 -1.64 12.22 10.62
N GLY A 28 -0.33 12.21 10.82
CA GLY A 28 0.66 12.61 9.80
C GLY A 28 0.54 11.77 8.52
N SER A 29 0.42 10.44 8.65
CA SER A 29 0.19 9.56 7.50
C SER A 29 -1.12 9.90 6.76
N LEU A 30 -2.22 10.12 7.50
CA LEU A 30 -3.50 10.53 6.91
C LEU A 30 -3.40 11.84 6.12
N LEU A 31 -2.71 12.85 6.67
CA LEU A 31 -2.52 14.13 5.98
C LEU A 31 -1.71 13.96 4.69
N ASN A 32 -0.66 13.14 4.72
CA ASN A 32 0.13 12.85 3.53
C ASN A 32 -0.68 12.10 2.47
N ASP A 33 -1.46 11.10 2.87
CA ASP A 33 -2.35 10.33 1.99
C ASP A 33 -3.39 11.24 1.31
N ILE A 34 -4.04 12.13 2.09
CA ILE A 34 -5.02 13.08 1.56
C ILE A 34 -4.35 14.08 0.61
N SER A 35 -3.20 14.63 0.99
CA SER A 35 -2.44 15.56 0.14
C SER A 35 -2.02 14.92 -1.18
N MET A 36 -1.63 13.64 -1.15
CA MET A 36 -1.29 12.90 -2.36
C MET A 36 -2.52 12.68 -3.25
N LEU A 37 -3.66 12.27 -2.66
CA LEU A 37 -4.91 12.08 -3.40
C LEU A 37 -5.37 13.39 -4.04
N ASN A 38 -5.34 14.51 -3.31
CA ASN A 38 -5.74 15.81 -3.85
C ASN A 38 -4.85 16.22 -5.04
N ARG A 39 -3.53 16.05 -4.93
CA ARG A 39 -2.62 16.33 -6.06
C ARG A 39 -2.91 15.45 -7.28
N MET A 40 -3.30 14.18 -7.08
CA MET A 40 -3.68 13.30 -8.19
C MET A 40 -5.04 13.72 -8.80
N ASP A 41 -6.01 14.19 -7.99
CA ASP A 41 -7.32 14.65 -8.44
C ASP A 41 -7.22 15.96 -9.23
N ASP A 42 -6.34 16.88 -8.81
CA ASP A 42 -6.10 18.18 -9.49
C ASP A 42 -5.37 18.03 -10.85
N GLY A 43 -4.99 16.80 -11.17
CA GLY A 43 -4.37 16.44 -12.44
C GLY A 43 -2.86 16.61 -12.50
N SER A 44 -2.27 16.11 -13.58
CA SER A 44 -0.83 16.01 -13.78
C SER A 44 -0.07 17.36 -13.87
N GLN A 45 -0.76 18.50 -13.92
CA GLN A 45 -0.13 19.82 -14.08
C GLN A 45 0.82 20.21 -12.94
N MET A 46 0.70 19.58 -11.76
CA MET A 46 1.55 19.83 -10.59
C MET A 46 2.52 18.67 -10.28
N MET A 47 2.57 17.64 -11.13
CA MET A 47 3.43 16.47 -10.92
C MET A 47 4.47 16.37 -12.04
N GLU A 48 5.73 16.27 -11.65
CA GLU A 48 6.82 16.01 -12.58
C GLU A 48 6.79 14.56 -13.04
N PHE A 49 6.74 14.37 -14.36
CA PHE A 49 6.85 13.07 -15.00
C PHE A 49 8.26 12.90 -15.53
N GLU A 50 8.87 11.77 -15.20
CA GLU A 50 10.23 11.42 -15.58
C GLU A 50 10.35 9.94 -15.95
N GLU A 51 11.47 9.53 -16.54
CA GLU A 51 11.76 8.12 -16.72
C GLU A 51 12.10 7.46 -15.38
N ILE A 52 11.34 6.44 -15.01
CA ILE A 52 11.47 5.71 -13.74
C ILE A 52 11.79 4.25 -14.03
N ASP A 53 12.84 3.72 -13.40
CA ASP A 53 13.04 2.29 -13.33
C ASP A 53 12.29 1.69 -12.13
N VAL A 54 11.10 1.16 -12.40
CA VAL A 54 10.23 0.53 -11.38
C VAL A 54 10.92 -0.63 -10.65
N SER A 55 11.86 -1.32 -11.32
CA SER A 55 12.59 -2.42 -10.67
C SER A 55 13.45 -1.96 -9.48
N ILE A 56 13.96 -0.72 -9.53
CA ILE A 56 14.69 -0.11 -8.41
C ILE A 56 13.72 0.19 -7.27
N THR A 57 12.57 0.76 -7.58
CA THR A 57 11.51 1.06 -6.59
C THR A 57 11.05 -0.21 -5.86
N ILE A 58 10.81 -1.31 -6.59
CA ILE A 58 10.42 -2.60 -6.01
C ILE A 58 11.50 -3.12 -5.04
N LYS A 59 12.76 -3.13 -5.47
CA LYS A 59 13.88 -3.58 -4.61
C LYS A 59 14.00 -2.74 -3.34
N GLN A 60 13.82 -1.44 -3.45
CA GLN A 60 13.81 -0.53 -2.30
C GLN A 60 12.69 -0.90 -1.31
N ILE A 61 11.46 -1.12 -1.78
CA ILE A 61 10.32 -1.47 -0.94
C ILE A 61 10.54 -2.82 -0.24
N ILE A 62 11.05 -3.83 -0.96
CA ILE A 62 11.38 -5.14 -0.39
C ILE A 62 12.39 -4.97 0.76
N LYS A 63 13.44 -4.16 0.56
CA LYS A 63 14.45 -3.88 1.58
C LYS A 63 13.85 -3.18 2.80
N GLU A 64 13.01 -2.18 2.60
CA GLU A 64 12.38 -1.40 3.67
C GLU A 64 11.37 -2.22 4.49
N THR A 65 10.71 -3.20 3.87
CA THR A 65 9.70 -4.05 4.52
C THR A 65 10.27 -5.37 5.05
N ALA A 66 11.56 -5.64 4.85
CA ALA A 66 12.20 -6.92 5.18
C ALA A 66 12.02 -7.33 6.64
N LEU A 67 12.12 -6.38 7.59
CA LEU A 67 11.94 -6.67 9.01
C LEU A 67 10.48 -7.07 9.31
N GLN A 68 9.50 -6.33 8.79
CA GLN A 68 8.09 -6.62 8.98
C GLN A 68 7.68 -7.98 8.38
N LEU A 69 8.21 -8.29 7.19
CA LEU A 69 8.01 -9.60 6.55
C LEU A 69 8.59 -10.73 7.41
N LYS A 70 9.81 -10.53 7.93
CA LYS A 70 10.46 -11.51 8.82
C LYS A 70 9.69 -11.73 10.12
N GLU A 71 9.23 -10.67 10.78
CA GLU A 71 8.45 -10.75 12.02
C GLU A 71 7.15 -11.54 11.85
N LYS A 72 6.57 -11.50 10.64
CA LYS A 72 5.34 -12.24 10.29
C LYS A 72 5.58 -13.55 9.57
N ASN A 73 6.83 -13.99 9.45
CA ASN A 73 7.23 -15.17 8.67
C ASN A 73 6.73 -15.14 7.20
N MET A 74 6.54 -13.95 6.64
CA MET A 74 6.10 -13.75 5.27
C MET A 74 7.28 -13.76 4.30
N LYS A 75 7.00 -14.10 3.04
CA LYS A 75 7.97 -14.05 1.95
C LYS A 75 7.52 -13.07 0.88
N PHE A 76 8.46 -12.37 0.26
CA PHE A 76 8.21 -11.59 -0.96
C PHE A 76 8.99 -12.23 -2.11
N ILE A 77 8.29 -12.64 -3.16
CA ILE A 77 8.84 -13.23 -4.39
C ILE A 77 8.70 -12.22 -5.51
N ASP A 78 9.83 -11.63 -5.90
CA ASP A 78 9.91 -10.74 -7.06
C ASP A 78 10.24 -11.56 -8.32
N LYS A 79 9.28 -11.65 -9.23
CA LYS A 79 9.41 -12.28 -10.55
C LYS A 79 9.37 -11.25 -11.68
N THR A 80 9.66 -10.00 -11.37
CA THR A 80 9.64 -8.95 -12.38
C THR A 80 10.92 -8.99 -13.23
N PRO A 81 10.89 -8.46 -14.47
CA PRO A 81 12.08 -8.24 -15.27
C PRO A 81 13.11 -7.35 -14.57
N TYR A 82 14.39 -7.58 -14.88
CA TYR A 82 15.50 -6.82 -14.28
C TYR A 82 15.36 -5.30 -14.43
N LYS A 83 14.76 -4.85 -15.55
CA LYS A 83 14.58 -3.41 -15.85
C LYS A 83 13.18 -3.15 -16.39
N ILE A 84 12.47 -2.22 -15.74
CA ILE A 84 11.11 -1.81 -16.11
C ILE A 84 11.07 -0.29 -16.15
N ILE A 85 11.18 0.28 -17.35
CA ILE A 85 11.11 1.74 -17.53
C ILE A 85 9.68 2.15 -17.87
N ILE A 86 9.20 3.17 -17.13
CA ILE A 86 7.94 3.87 -17.38
C ILE A 86 8.18 5.37 -17.34
N HIS A 87 7.28 6.16 -17.94
CA HIS A 87 7.23 7.61 -17.79
C HIS A 87 6.17 7.96 -16.74
N GLY A 88 6.58 8.56 -15.63
CA GLY A 88 5.67 8.76 -14.49
C GLY A 88 6.24 9.61 -13.36
N THR A 89 5.51 9.68 -12.28
CA THR A 89 5.90 10.39 -11.05
C THR A 89 6.45 9.40 -10.02
N ALA A 90 7.74 9.51 -9.68
CA ALA A 90 8.45 8.55 -8.82
C ALA A 90 7.77 8.32 -7.47
N SER A 91 7.29 9.39 -6.81
CA SER A 91 6.61 9.28 -5.51
C SER A 91 5.27 8.54 -5.59
N VAL A 92 4.55 8.66 -6.71
CA VAL A 92 3.27 7.97 -6.94
C VAL A 92 3.52 6.49 -7.24
N VAL A 93 4.50 6.20 -8.10
CA VAL A 93 4.91 4.81 -8.40
C VAL A 93 5.35 4.09 -7.13
N TYR A 94 6.20 4.72 -6.32
CA TYR A 94 6.57 4.19 -5.01
C TYR A 94 5.33 3.90 -4.15
N SER A 95 4.37 4.85 -4.08
CA SER A 95 3.16 4.71 -3.26
C SER A 95 2.25 3.58 -3.74
N ILE A 96 2.17 3.30 -5.05
CA ILE A 96 1.41 2.16 -5.58
C ILE A 96 1.94 0.86 -4.98
N PHE A 97 3.22 0.56 -5.17
CA PHE A 97 3.81 -0.71 -4.73
C PHE A 97 3.91 -0.79 -3.21
N ARG A 98 4.20 0.34 -2.53
CA ARG A 98 4.27 0.39 -1.07
C ARG A 98 2.91 0.10 -0.43
N ASN A 99 1.82 0.72 -0.88
CA ASN A 99 0.49 0.49 -0.34
C ASN A 99 0.00 -0.94 -0.59
N LEU A 100 0.29 -1.54 -1.75
CA LEU A 100 -0.02 -2.95 -2.00
C LEU A 100 0.74 -3.87 -1.04
N THR A 101 2.04 -3.60 -0.84
CA THR A 101 2.89 -4.39 0.09
C THR A 101 2.43 -4.25 1.53
N ASP A 102 2.19 -3.01 2.01
CA ASP A 102 1.70 -2.76 3.37
C ASP A 102 0.32 -3.40 3.60
N ASN A 103 -0.55 -3.39 2.58
CA ASN A 103 -1.85 -4.05 2.64
C ASN A 103 -1.71 -5.57 2.80
N ALA A 104 -0.85 -6.22 2.01
CA ALA A 104 -0.59 -7.65 2.14
C ALA A 104 0.02 -7.99 3.51
N ILE A 105 1.01 -7.24 3.98
CA ILE A 105 1.61 -7.43 5.32
C ILE A 105 0.57 -7.28 6.44
N ALA A 106 -0.38 -6.35 6.29
CA ALA A 106 -1.39 -6.10 7.32
C ALA A 106 -2.50 -7.16 7.34
N TYR A 107 -2.91 -7.69 6.19
CA TYR A 107 -4.17 -8.42 6.08
C TYR A 107 -4.07 -9.84 5.54
N ALA A 108 -3.02 -10.23 4.79
CA ALA A 108 -2.91 -11.57 4.24
C ALA A 108 -2.80 -12.67 5.32
N GLY A 109 -2.16 -12.35 6.42
CA GLY A 109 -1.90 -13.29 7.52
C GLY A 109 -0.43 -13.69 7.61
N ASP A 110 -0.04 -14.22 8.76
CA ASP A 110 1.34 -14.64 9.01
C ASP A 110 1.68 -15.90 8.19
N GLY A 111 2.94 -16.05 7.80
CA GLY A 111 3.43 -17.18 7.01
C GLY A 111 3.06 -17.15 5.52
N THR A 112 2.40 -16.09 5.04
CA THR A 112 1.95 -15.98 3.65
C THR A 112 3.08 -15.50 2.72
N THR A 113 2.83 -15.64 1.42
CA THR A 113 3.78 -15.23 0.38
C THR A 113 3.13 -14.14 -0.49
N ILE A 114 3.86 -13.06 -0.68
CA ILE A 114 3.56 -12.02 -1.66
C ILE A 114 4.32 -12.36 -2.94
N THR A 115 3.65 -12.29 -4.08
CA THR A 115 4.27 -12.49 -5.39
C THR A 115 3.99 -11.27 -6.27
N LEU A 116 5.04 -10.73 -6.89
CA LEU A 116 4.93 -9.65 -7.86
C LEU A 116 5.50 -10.13 -9.20
N GLU A 117 4.69 -10.01 -10.25
CA GLU A 117 5.04 -10.33 -11.62
C GLU A 117 4.82 -9.12 -12.51
N ALA A 118 5.61 -8.98 -13.58
CA ALA A 118 5.40 -7.96 -14.58
C ALA A 118 5.76 -8.47 -15.97
N HIS A 119 5.01 -8.02 -16.96
CA HIS A 119 5.28 -8.31 -18.38
C HIS A 119 4.88 -7.12 -19.26
N LYS A 120 5.49 -7.03 -20.43
CA LYS A 120 5.09 -6.03 -21.42
C LYS A 120 3.71 -6.38 -21.97
N SER A 121 2.81 -5.39 -21.97
CA SER A 121 1.49 -5.47 -22.58
C SER A 121 1.42 -4.54 -23.79
N GLY A 122 1.86 -5.07 -24.94
CA GLY A 122 2.08 -4.25 -26.14
C GLY A 122 3.35 -3.42 -26.05
N GLU A 123 3.43 -2.38 -26.90
CA GLU A 123 4.64 -1.54 -27.03
C GLU A 123 4.75 -0.49 -25.92
N TYR A 124 3.62 0.02 -25.45
CA TYR A 124 3.55 1.24 -24.63
C TYR A 124 3.07 1.00 -23.20
N ARG A 125 3.02 -0.25 -22.73
CA ARG A 125 2.50 -0.58 -21.38
C ARG A 125 3.26 -1.71 -20.71
N TRP A 126 3.31 -1.61 -19.39
CA TRP A 126 3.65 -2.72 -18.51
C TRP A 126 2.40 -3.18 -17.75
N SER A 127 2.17 -4.48 -17.71
CA SER A 127 1.16 -5.12 -16.85
C SER A 127 1.83 -5.74 -15.66
N PHE A 128 1.23 -5.53 -14.49
CA PHE A 128 1.69 -6.03 -13.20
C PHE A 128 0.62 -6.90 -12.58
N THR A 129 1.06 -7.99 -11.94
CA THR A 129 0.23 -8.83 -11.08
C THR A 129 0.87 -8.85 -9.70
N PHE A 130 0.19 -8.28 -8.73
CA PHE A 130 0.58 -8.30 -7.32
C PHE A 130 -0.41 -9.20 -6.59
N SER A 131 0.06 -10.27 -5.94
CA SER A 131 -0.81 -11.22 -5.27
C SER A 131 -0.23 -11.67 -3.93
N ASP A 132 -1.11 -12.03 -3.01
CA ASP A 132 -0.78 -12.78 -1.81
C ASP A 132 -1.58 -14.10 -1.79
N ASN A 133 -1.11 -15.07 -1.02
CA ASN A 133 -1.80 -16.34 -0.79
C ASN A 133 -2.45 -16.41 0.59
N GLY A 134 -2.94 -15.26 1.07
CA GLY A 134 -3.57 -15.13 2.38
C GLY A 134 -5.06 -15.49 2.40
N VAL A 135 -5.79 -14.82 3.29
CA VAL A 135 -7.22 -15.14 3.54
C VAL A 135 -8.17 -14.55 2.48
N GLY A 136 -7.71 -13.61 1.65
CA GLY A 136 -8.59 -12.91 0.71
C GLY A 136 -9.68 -12.07 1.39
N VAL A 137 -10.74 -11.75 0.65
CA VAL A 137 -11.92 -11.01 1.16
C VAL A 137 -13.22 -11.63 0.62
N ASP A 138 -14.34 -11.40 1.31
CA ASP A 138 -15.65 -11.75 0.77
C ASP A 138 -15.92 -10.97 -0.54
N ASN A 139 -16.44 -11.65 -1.56
CA ASN A 139 -16.67 -11.08 -2.89
C ASN A 139 -17.48 -9.79 -2.89
N LYS A 140 -18.38 -9.61 -1.93
CA LYS A 140 -19.15 -8.35 -1.75
C LYS A 140 -18.29 -7.13 -1.47
N HIS A 141 -17.04 -7.31 -1.01
CA HIS A 141 -16.10 -6.24 -0.69
C HIS A 141 -15.22 -5.85 -1.88
N LEU A 142 -14.98 -6.78 -2.83
CA LEU A 142 -14.08 -6.56 -3.97
C LEU A 142 -14.37 -5.26 -4.75
N PRO A 143 -15.64 -4.93 -5.13
CA PRO A 143 -15.94 -3.71 -5.87
C PRO A 143 -15.62 -2.43 -5.10
N ARG A 144 -15.58 -2.53 -3.78
CA ARG A 144 -15.44 -1.40 -2.86
C ARG A 144 -14.04 -1.19 -2.31
N LEU A 145 -13.09 -2.10 -2.58
CA LEU A 145 -11.73 -2.06 -2.01
C LEU A 145 -11.00 -0.75 -2.31
N PHE A 146 -11.30 -0.11 -3.44
CA PHE A 146 -10.67 1.14 -3.88
C PHE A 146 -11.44 2.41 -3.45
N GLU A 147 -12.57 2.27 -2.73
CA GLU A 147 -13.30 3.42 -2.17
C GLU A 147 -12.47 4.06 -1.05
N ARG A 148 -12.44 5.40 -0.99
CA ARG A 148 -11.76 6.15 0.08
C ARG A 148 -12.41 5.82 1.43
N PHE A 149 -11.57 5.58 2.44
CA PHE A 149 -11.96 5.23 3.81
C PHE A 149 -12.72 3.89 3.95
N TYR A 150 -12.85 3.12 2.87
CA TYR A 150 -13.48 1.81 2.94
C TYR A 150 -12.60 0.81 3.67
N ARG A 151 -13.22 -0.04 4.48
CA ARG A 151 -12.56 -1.07 5.28
C ARG A 151 -13.49 -2.25 5.46
N VAL A 152 -13.00 -3.45 5.19
CA VAL A 152 -13.76 -4.71 5.34
C VAL A 152 -14.07 -4.96 6.82
N ASP A 153 -13.10 -4.78 7.71
CA ASP A 153 -13.25 -4.91 9.16
C ASP A 153 -12.77 -3.63 9.86
N LYS A 154 -13.74 -2.87 10.41
CA LYS A 154 -13.46 -1.62 11.13
C LYS A 154 -12.71 -1.84 12.45
N GLY A 155 -12.89 -3.00 13.11
CA GLY A 155 -12.27 -3.32 14.39
C GLY A 155 -10.80 -3.70 14.25
N ARG A 156 -10.52 -4.72 13.46
CA ARG A 156 -9.16 -5.23 13.19
C ARG A 156 -8.27 -4.16 12.55
N SER A 157 -8.83 -3.46 11.56
CA SER A 157 -8.10 -2.42 10.85
C SER A 157 -7.73 -1.21 11.73
N ARG A 158 -8.53 -0.85 12.79
CA ARG A 158 -8.16 0.22 13.73
C ARG A 158 -6.92 -0.15 14.54
N LYS A 159 -6.81 -1.40 14.97
CA LYS A 159 -5.64 -1.90 15.72
C LYS A 159 -4.36 -1.89 14.87
N LEU A 160 -4.49 -2.13 13.56
CA LEU A 160 -3.37 -2.13 12.60
C LEU A 160 -3.03 -0.72 12.07
N GLY A 161 -3.73 0.33 12.52
CA GLY A 161 -3.39 1.73 12.15
C GLY A 161 -3.77 2.16 10.75
N GLY A 162 -4.40 1.33 9.94
CA GLY A 162 -4.74 1.64 8.54
C GLY A 162 -5.62 2.88 8.38
N THR A 163 -5.36 3.69 7.37
CA THR A 163 -6.10 4.92 7.03
C THR A 163 -7.38 4.63 6.24
N GLY A 164 -7.41 3.55 5.48
CA GLY A 164 -8.44 3.23 4.49
C GLY A 164 -8.27 4.03 3.19
N LEU A 165 -7.12 4.66 2.98
CA LEU A 165 -6.80 5.44 1.78
C LEU A 165 -5.81 4.72 0.86
N GLY A 166 -5.04 3.75 1.36
CA GLY A 166 -3.95 3.12 0.61
C GLY A 166 -4.38 2.55 -0.74
N LEU A 167 -5.46 1.76 -0.80
CA LEU A 167 -5.93 1.20 -2.08
C LEU A 167 -6.58 2.27 -2.99
N ALA A 168 -7.14 3.34 -2.43
CA ALA A 168 -7.59 4.49 -3.22
C ALA A 168 -6.40 5.22 -3.86
N ILE A 169 -5.28 5.37 -3.13
CA ILE A 169 -4.01 5.91 -3.66
C ILE A 169 -3.50 5.02 -4.79
N VAL A 170 -3.52 3.69 -4.62
CA VAL A 170 -3.12 2.75 -5.67
C VAL A 170 -3.95 2.97 -6.93
N LYS A 171 -5.29 3.00 -6.82
CA LYS A 171 -6.18 3.20 -7.96
C LYS A 171 -5.92 4.54 -8.65
N ASN A 172 -5.89 5.64 -7.90
CA ASN A 172 -5.68 6.97 -8.48
C ASN A 172 -4.28 7.10 -9.11
N GLY A 173 -3.25 6.52 -8.47
CA GLY A 173 -1.90 6.49 -9.03
C GLY A 173 -1.81 5.71 -10.34
N VAL A 174 -2.48 4.56 -10.44
CA VAL A 174 -2.55 3.77 -11.67
C VAL A 174 -3.29 4.56 -12.76
N LEU A 175 -4.42 5.19 -12.44
CA LEU A 175 -5.18 6.01 -13.39
C LEU A 175 -4.38 7.22 -13.86
N LEU A 176 -3.64 7.90 -12.98
CA LEU A 176 -2.76 9.02 -13.32
C LEU A 176 -1.70 8.63 -14.37
N HIS A 177 -1.21 7.38 -14.31
CA HIS A 177 -0.26 6.81 -15.26
C HIS A 177 -0.95 6.13 -16.48
N GLY A 178 -2.19 6.52 -16.78
CA GLY A 178 -2.94 6.01 -17.93
C GLY A 178 -3.25 4.52 -17.89
N GLY A 179 -3.18 3.91 -16.71
CA GLY A 179 -3.40 2.48 -16.50
C GLY A 179 -4.82 2.13 -16.08
N THR A 180 -5.02 0.85 -15.85
CA THR A 180 -6.25 0.26 -15.27
C THR A 180 -5.87 -0.65 -14.12
N ILE A 181 -6.78 -0.83 -13.16
CA ILE A 181 -6.57 -1.75 -12.03
C ILE A 181 -7.85 -2.52 -11.72
N LYS A 182 -7.70 -3.80 -11.39
CA LYS A 182 -8.75 -4.64 -10.83
C LYS A 182 -8.23 -5.44 -9.64
N ALA A 183 -9.15 -5.85 -8.76
CA ALA A 183 -8.87 -6.73 -7.64
C ALA A 183 -9.80 -7.94 -7.71
N GLU A 184 -9.27 -9.11 -7.40
CA GLU A 184 -10.01 -10.36 -7.30
C GLU A 184 -9.41 -11.27 -6.23
N ASN A 185 -10.18 -12.22 -5.73
CA ASN A 185 -9.61 -13.29 -4.92
C ASN A 185 -8.79 -14.22 -5.81
N ALA A 186 -7.58 -14.58 -5.37
CA ALA A 186 -6.77 -15.55 -6.10
C ALA A 186 -7.35 -16.96 -5.94
N PRO A 187 -7.28 -17.82 -7.00
CA PRO A 187 -7.85 -19.18 -6.94
C PRO A 187 -7.30 -20.05 -5.81
N GLU A 188 -6.05 -19.83 -5.45
CA GLU A 188 -5.34 -20.56 -4.39
C GLU A 188 -5.43 -19.89 -3.00
N GLY A 189 -6.26 -18.86 -2.90
CA GLY A 189 -6.42 -18.03 -1.70
C GLY A 189 -5.67 -16.69 -1.80
N GLY A 190 -6.11 -15.71 -1.00
CA GLY A 190 -5.54 -14.37 -0.96
C GLY A 190 -6.15 -13.39 -1.96
N LEU A 191 -5.56 -12.22 -2.05
CA LEU A 191 -5.95 -11.18 -3.00
C LEU A 191 -4.97 -11.08 -4.17
N LYS A 192 -5.52 -10.82 -5.35
CA LYS A 192 -4.76 -10.51 -6.56
C LYS A 192 -5.19 -9.15 -7.11
N PHE A 193 -4.21 -8.30 -7.36
CA PHE A 193 -4.36 -7.01 -8.04
C PHE A 193 -3.67 -7.09 -9.39
N GLU A 194 -4.41 -6.86 -10.45
CA GLU A 194 -3.86 -6.73 -11.81
C GLU A 194 -3.99 -5.28 -12.25
N PHE A 195 -2.89 -4.68 -12.64
CA PHE A 195 -2.87 -3.29 -13.08
C PHE A 195 -1.84 -3.04 -14.18
N SER A 196 -1.98 -1.92 -14.88
CA SER A 196 -1.06 -1.52 -15.92
C SER A 196 -0.54 -0.11 -15.67
N LEU A 197 0.68 0.18 -16.17
CA LEU A 197 1.25 1.52 -16.20
C LEU A 197 1.74 1.79 -17.63
N ALA A 198 1.56 3.04 -18.11
CA ALA A 198 2.11 3.46 -19.40
C ALA A 198 3.64 3.49 -19.32
N LYS A 199 4.26 3.18 -20.47
CA LYS A 199 5.72 3.21 -20.62
C LYS A 199 6.18 4.63 -20.91
#